data_93475b23c0585c20c7472071bdb569e9
#
_entry.id   93475b23c0585c20c7472071bdb569e9
#
_cell.length_a   1.000
_cell.length_b   1.000
_cell.length_c   1.000
_cell.angle_alpha   90.00
_cell.angle_beta   90.00
_cell.angle_gamma   90.00
#
_symmetry.space_group_name_H-M   'P 1'
#
loop_
_entity.id
_entity.type
_entity.pdbx_description
1 polymer ?
#
loop_
_entity_poly.entity_id
_entity_poly.type
_entity_poly.pdbx_seq_one_letter_code
_entity_poly.pdbx_strand_id
1 'polypeptide(L)'
;LSASLRRLPLSAAAPKLPFELEDAARSDDQVTASQSTDRPFPIIGQDLRLNNRWIDLRVPSNQAILRIKSSVCALFRQSLQKQGFVELQTPKIVAGESEGGAGVFRTDYFGSAACLAQSPQLYKQMAIAADMERVMEVGPVFRAENSNTRRHLCEFTGLDMEMAFNYHYSEVTLTSPP
;
A
#
# COMPACT_ATOMS: atom_id res chain seq x y z
N LEU A 1 -41.69 27.67 4.07
CA LEU A 1 -40.85 28.32 2.99
C LEU A 1 -39.56 27.51 2.86
N SER A 2 -39.56 26.50 1.98
CA SER A 2 -38.40 25.70 1.63
C SER A 2 -37.59 26.53 0.61
N ALA A 3 -36.44 27.06 1.07
CA ALA A 3 -35.47 27.67 0.18
C ALA A 3 -34.86 26.59 -0.68
N SER A 4 -35.19 26.51 -1.97
CA SER A 4 -34.52 25.66 -2.94
C SER A 4 -33.09 26.19 -3.12
N LEU A 5 -32.11 25.50 -2.55
CA LEU A 5 -30.71 25.74 -2.82
C LEU A 5 -30.44 25.53 -4.31
N ARG A 6 -30.26 26.59 -5.07
CA ARG A 6 -29.83 26.55 -6.47
C ARG A 6 -28.39 26.00 -6.48
N ARG A 7 -28.21 24.78 -6.97
CA ARG A 7 -26.86 24.24 -7.25
C ARG A 7 -26.34 24.92 -8.50
N LEU A 8 -25.32 25.74 -8.36
CA LEU A 8 -24.61 26.34 -9.49
C LEU A 8 -23.44 25.43 -9.84
N PRO A 9 -23.41 24.80 -11.01
CA PRO A 9 -22.25 24.03 -11.43
C PRO A 9 -21.08 24.97 -11.70
N LEU A 10 -19.92 24.68 -11.10
CA LEU A 10 -18.67 25.43 -11.34
C LEU A 10 -18.00 25.02 -12.65
N SER A 11 -18.16 23.76 -13.05
CA SER A 11 -17.69 23.22 -14.33
C SER A 11 -18.57 22.05 -14.76
N ALA A 12 -18.63 21.81 -16.07
CA ALA A 12 -19.31 20.64 -16.60
C ALA A 12 -18.40 19.40 -16.51
N ALA A 13 -18.98 18.26 -16.15
CA ALA A 13 -18.28 16.98 -16.26
C ALA A 13 -18.18 16.55 -17.74
N ALA A 14 -17.27 15.60 -18.04
CA ALA A 14 -17.21 14.98 -19.33
C ALA A 14 -18.58 14.31 -19.65
N PRO A 15 -19.13 14.52 -20.87
CA PRO A 15 -20.47 14.02 -21.21
C PRO A 15 -20.56 12.50 -21.28
N LYS A 16 -19.42 11.80 -21.43
CA LYS A 16 -19.34 10.34 -21.47
C LYS A 16 -18.26 9.86 -20.52
N LEU A 17 -18.63 8.97 -19.61
CA LEU A 17 -17.70 8.27 -18.75
C LEU A 17 -17.02 7.10 -19.49
N PRO A 18 -15.78 6.72 -19.14
CA PRO A 18 -15.09 5.58 -19.74
C PRO A 18 -15.81 4.24 -19.46
N PHE A 19 -16.50 4.14 -18.33
CA PHE A 19 -17.39 3.04 -17.96
C PHE A 19 -18.37 3.49 -16.87
N GLU A 20 -19.45 2.73 -16.70
CA GLU A 20 -20.44 2.99 -15.66
C GLU A 20 -19.96 2.36 -14.33
N LEU A 21 -20.19 3.08 -13.21
CA LEU A 21 -19.81 2.60 -11.87
C LEU A 21 -20.56 1.32 -11.50
N GLU A 22 -21.82 1.21 -11.90
CA GLU A 22 -22.63 0.03 -11.63
C GLU A 22 -22.04 -1.21 -12.27
N ASP A 23 -21.62 -1.13 -13.53
CA ASP A 23 -21.00 -2.24 -14.24
C ASP A 23 -19.64 -2.62 -13.62
N ALA A 24 -18.86 -1.63 -13.22
CA ALA A 24 -17.58 -1.87 -12.54
C ALA A 24 -17.73 -2.44 -11.11
N ALA A 25 -18.89 -2.29 -10.48
CA ALA A 25 -19.17 -2.79 -9.13
C ALA A 25 -19.72 -4.22 -9.11
N ARG A 26 -20.12 -4.77 -10.26
CA ARG A 26 -20.67 -6.13 -10.34
C ARG A 26 -19.62 -7.18 -9.99
N SER A 27 -20.04 -8.24 -9.33
CA SER A 27 -19.16 -9.39 -9.07
C SER A 27 -18.95 -10.22 -10.35
N ASP A 28 -17.85 -10.97 -10.38
CA ASP A 28 -17.54 -11.88 -11.49
C ASP A 28 -18.67 -12.89 -11.71
N ASP A 29 -19.32 -13.36 -10.63
CA ASP A 29 -20.47 -14.26 -10.72
C ASP A 29 -21.66 -13.62 -11.42
N GLN A 30 -21.98 -12.36 -11.10
CA GLN A 30 -23.07 -11.61 -11.75
C GLN A 30 -22.79 -11.39 -13.24
N VAL A 31 -21.56 -11.03 -13.57
CA VAL A 31 -21.12 -10.84 -14.96
C VAL A 31 -21.22 -12.17 -15.72
N THR A 32 -20.70 -13.25 -15.15
CA THR A 32 -20.72 -14.59 -15.75
C THR A 32 -22.16 -15.08 -15.96
N ALA A 33 -23.03 -14.96 -14.96
CA ALA A 33 -24.43 -15.33 -15.07
C ALA A 33 -25.17 -14.55 -16.16
N SER A 34 -24.81 -13.28 -16.38
CA SER A 34 -25.44 -12.44 -17.40
C SER A 34 -25.10 -12.86 -18.82
N GLN A 35 -23.99 -13.56 -19.05
CA GLN A 35 -23.54 -13.96 -20.40
C GLN A 35 -24.52 -14.91 -21.11
N SER A 36 -25.37 -15.58 -20.37
CA SER A 36 -26.46 -16.44 -20.90
C SER A 36 -27.78 -15.69 -21.19
N THR A 37 -27.81 -14.38 -20.98
CA THR A 37 -29.01 -13.56 -21.19
C THR A 37 -28.95 -12.79 -22.53
N ASP A 38 -30.13 -12.29 -22.99
CA ASP A 38 -30.19 -11.47 -24.21
C ASP A 38 -29.42 -10.12 -24.10
N ARG A 39 -29.10 -9.69 -22.87
CA ARG A 39 -28.37 -8.45 -22.60
C ARG A 39 -27.28 -8.68 -21.56
N PRO A 40 -26.12 -9.24 -21.97
CA PRO A 40 -25.02 -9.49 -21.05
C PRO A 40 -24.44 -8.17 -20.51
N PHE A 41 -24.03 -8.19 -19.25
CA PHE A 41 -23.34 -7.06 -18.65
C PHE A 41 -21.95 -6.87 -19.27
N PRO A 42 -21.52 -5.61 -19.47
CA PRO A 42 -20.19 -5.35 -19.98
C PRO A 42 -19.12 -5.78 -18.98
N ILE A 43 -18.02 -6.34 -19.50
CA ILE A 43 -16.84 -6.69 -18.72
C ILE A 43 -15.92 -5.49 -18.69
N ILE A 44 -15.69 -4.93 -17.51
CA ILE A 44 -14.78 -3.82 -17.32
C ILE A 44 -13.38 -4.38 -17.04
N GLY A 45 -12.54 -4.43 -18.07
CA GLY A 45 -11.19 -4.98 -18.00
C GLY A 45 -10.23 -4.16 -17.12
N GLN A 46 -9.18 -4.81 -16.63
CA GLN A 46 -8.21 -4.20 -15.73
C GLN A 46 -7.53 -2.97 -16.32
N ASP A 47 -7.13 -3.00 -17.59
CA ASP A 47 -6.45 -1.87 -18.25
C ASP A 47 -7.35 -0.62 -18.28
N LEU A 48 -8.64 -0.82 -18.59
CA LEU A 48 -9.60 0.29 -18.60
C LEU A 48 -9.78 0.89 -17.20
N ARG A 49 -9.81 0.04 -16.15
CA ARG A 49 -9.87 0.48 -14.74
C ARG A 49 -8.61 1.24 -14.33
N LEU A 50 -7.42 0.72 -14.66
CA LEU A 50 -6.14 1.34 -14.29
C LEU A 50 -5.91 2.67 -15.01
N ASN A 51 -6.25 2.75 -16.31
CA ASN A 51 -6.15 4.00 -17.08
C ASN A 51 -7.16 5.07 -16.66
N ASN A 52 -8.23 4.66 -15.96
CA ASN A 52 -9.25 5.56 -15.44
C ASN A 52 -9.43 5.39 -13.92
N ARG A 53 -8.32 5.35 -13.18
CA ARG A 53 -8.29 5.04 -11.76
C ARG A 53 -9.13 6.00 -10.91
N TRP A 54 -9.26 7.23 -11.34
CA TRP A 54 -10.08 8.27 -10.68
C TRP A 54 -11.56 7.89 -10.56
N ILE A 55 -12.13 7.17 -11.54
CA ILE A 55 -13.50 6.68 -11.47
C ILE A 55 -13.55 5.27 -10.85
N ASP A 56 -12.56 4.42 -11.11
CA ASP A 56 -12.47 3.08 -10.55
C ASP A 56 -12.39 3.10 -9.01
N LEU A 57 -11.74 4.09 -8.42
CA LEU A 57 -11.70 4.29 -6.96
C LEU A 57 -13.06 4.64 -6.33
N ARG A 58 -14.09 4.95 -7.12
CA ARG A 58 -15.45 5.14 -6.62
C ARG A 58 -16.22 3.83 -6.45
N VAL A 59 -15.69 2.73 -6.98
CA VAL A 59 -16.26 1.40 -6.81
C VAL A 59 -16.13 0.98 -5.34
N PRO A 60 -17.23 0.52 -4.68
CA PRO A 60 -17.22 0.22 -3.25
C PRO A 60 -16.16 -0.80 -2.82
N SER A 61 -15.89 -1.83 -3.61
CA SER A 61 -14.84 -2.81 -3.33
C SER A 61 -13.44 -2.19 -3.29
N ASN A 62 -13.12 -1.28 -4.21
CA ASN A 62 -11.83 -0.58 -4.22
C ASN A 62 -11.69 0.37 -3.04
N GLN A 63 -12.78 1.05 -2.64
CA GLN A 63 -12.78 1.86 -1.43
C GLN A 63 -12.58 1.02 -0.16
N ALA A 64 -13.19 -0.16 -0.11
CA ALA A 64 -13.02 -1.10 1.01
C ALA A 64 -11.55 -1.53 1.14
N ILE A 65 -10.87 -1.86 0.03
CA ILE A 65 -9.44 -2.20 0.03
C ILE A 65 -8.60 -1.07 0.64
N LEU A 66 -8.83 0.19 0.22
CA LEU A 66 -8.09 1.34 0.76
C LEU A 66 -8.35 1.55 2.26
N ARG A 67 -9.60 1.38 2.71
CA ARG A 67 -9.97 1.48 4.13
C ARG A 67 -9.33 0.37 4.96
N ILE A 68 -9.34 -0.87 4.47
CA ILE A 68 -8.69 -2.01 5.13
C ILE A 68 -7.18 -1.75 5.25
N LYS A 69 -6.51 -1.36 4.16
CA LYS A 69 -5.09 -1.03 4.18
C LYS A 69 -4.77 0.05 5.22
N SER A 70 -5.56 1.11 5.27
CA SER A 70 -5.40 2.18 6.26
C SER A 70 -5.58 1.65 7.69
N SER A 71 -6.60 0.83 7.93
CA SER A 71 -6.87 0.23 9.25
C SER A 71 -5.76 -0.71 9.69
N VAL A 72 -5.23 -1.54 8.80
CA VAL A 72 -4.09 -2.43 9.10
C VAL A 72 -2.88 -1.63 9.57
N CYS A 73 -2.51 -0.56 8.84
CA CYS A 73 -1.40 0.30 9.25
C CYS A 73 -1.65 0.98 10.62
N ALA A 74 -2.88 1.43 10.87
CA ALA A 74 -3.24 2.07 12.13
C ALA A 74 -3.18 1.07 13.31
N LEU A 75 -3.73 -0.13 13.12
CA LEU A 75 -3.73 -1.17 14.16
C LEU A 75 -2.32 -1.66 14.47
N PHE A 76 -1.47 -1.83 13.46
CA PHE A 76 -0.06 -2.18 13.65
C PHE A 76 0.65 -1.15 14.54
N ARG A 77 0.52 0.15 14.20
CA ARG A 77 1.08 1.23 15.04
C ARG A 77 0.55 1.19 16.47
N GLN A 78 -0.77 1.12 16.63
CA GLN A 78 -1.39 1.11 17.97
C GLN A 78 -0.95 -0.10 18.81
N SER A 79 -0.85 -1.27 18.20
CA SER A 79 -0.42 -2.49 18.90
C SER A 79 1.01 -2.38 19.39
N LEU A 80 1.93 -1.93 18.56
CA LEU A 80 3.35 -1.83 18.93
C LEU A 80 3.63 -0.64 19.84
N GLN A 81 2.98 0.51 19.64
CA GLN A 81 3.13 1.66 20.54
C GLN A 81 2.69 1.34 21.97
N LYS A 82 1.62 0.56 22.16
CA LYS A 82 1.21 0.06 23.49
C LYS A 82 2.28 -0.80 24.17
N GLN A 83 3.17 -1.40 23.39
CA GLN A 83 4.29 -2.21 23.86
C GLN A 83 5.60 -1.44 23.95
N GLY A 84 5.58 -0.12 23.81
CA GLY A 84 6.73 0.76 23.95
C GLY A 84 7.60 0.89 22.69
N PHE A 85 7.11 0.47 21.52
CA PHE A 85 7.86 0.67 20.26
C PHE A 85 7.81 2.13 19.82
N VAL A 86 8.94 2.64 19.36
CA VAL A 86 9.11 3.98 18.78
C VAL A 86 9.09 3.87 17.26
N GLU A 87 8.24 4.67 16.58
CA GLU A 87 8.18 4.69 15.12
C GLU A 87 9.32 5.52 14.54
N LEU A 88 10.12 4.90 13.68
CA LEU A 88 11.20 5.54 12.94
C LEU A 88 10.71 6.05 11.58
N GLN A 89 11.41 7.07 11.06
CA GLN A 89 11.25 7.59 9.71
C GLN A 89 12.61 7.49 9.01
N THR A 90 12.85 6.38 8.29
CA THR A 90 14.15 6.13 7.68
C THR A 90 14.24 6.68 6.25
N PRO A 91 15.43 7.09 5.78
CA PRO A 91 15.65 7.50 4.40
C PRO A 91 15.28 6.40 3.40
N LYS A 92 14.72 6.81 2.26
CA LYS A 92 14.36 5.89 1.17
C LYS A 92 15.26 6.01 -0.05
N ILE A 93 16.10 7.04 -0.11
CA ILE A 93 17.22 7.13 -1.04
C ILE A 93 18.47 6.83 -0.24
N VAL A 94 19.17 5.74 -0.56
CA VAL A 94 20.29 5.22 0.20
C VAL A 94 21.50 4.94 -0.70
N ALA A 95 22.70 4.95 -0.13
CA ALA A 95 23.94 4.79 -0.90
C ALA A 95 24.23 3.33 -1.31
N GLY A 96 23.59 2.33 -0.69
CA GLY A 96 23.88 0.91 -0.92
C GLY A 96 22.70 0.00 -0.70
N GLU A 97 22.88 -1.26 -1.11
CA GLU A 97 21.88 -2.33 -0.96
C GLU A 97 21.83 -2.78 0.51
N SER A 98 20.61 -2.98 1.04
CA SER A 98 20.39 -3.44 2.41
C SER A 98 20.06 -4.94 2.49
N GLU A 99 19.66 -5.55 1.40
CA GLU A 99 19.28 -6.96 1.33
C GLU A 99 19.97 -7.65 0.15
N GLY A 100 20.67 -8.75 0.42
CA GLY A 100 21.24 -9.61 -0.62
C GLY A 100 20.14 -10.41 -1.33
N GLY A 101 20.27 -10.55 -2.66
CA GLY A 101 19.39 -11.40 -3.46
C GLY A 101 18.18 -10.73 -4.10
N ALA A 102 17.74 -9.58 -3.63
CA ALA A 102 16.73 -8.76 -4.31
C ALA A 102 17.38 -7.63 -5.11
N GLY A 103 16.92 -7.39 -6.34
CA GLY A 103 17.40 -6.26 -7.13
C GLY A 103 17.04 -4.91 -6.53
N VAL A 104 17.84 -3.88 -6.81
CA VAL A 104 17.60 -2.50 -6.38
C VAL A 104 17.25 -1.61 -7.56
N PHE A 105 16.39 -0.62 -7.33
CA PHE A 105 16.20 0.49 -8.24
C PHE A 105 17.32 1.50 -8.05
N ARG A 106 18.22 1.58 -9.02
CA ARG A 106 19.35 2.52 -9.00
C ARG A 106 18.94 3.88 -9.54
N THR A 107 19.46 4.94 -8.95
CA THR A 107 19.23 6.32 -9.37
C THR A 107 20.53 7.14 -9.27
N ASP A 108 20.59 8.24 -10.01
CA ASP A 108 21.59 9.26 -9.80
C ASP A 108 21.13 10.22 -8.69
N TYR A 109 22.03 10.53 -7.77
CA TYR A 109 21.81 11.48 -6.70
C TYR A 109 22.90 12.54 -6.74
N PHE A 110 22.67 13.60 -7.52
CA PHE A 110 23.62 14.71 -7.70
C PHE A 110 25.04 14.27 -8.10
N GLY A 111 25.14 13.36 -9.07
CA GLY A 111 26.41 12.80 -9.54
C GLY A 111 26.98 11.66 -8.71
N SER A 112 26.27 11.22 -7.69
CA SER A 112 26.60 10.03 -6.89
C SER A 112 25.61 8.91 -7.13
N ALA A 113 26.06 7.65 -7.11
CA ALA A 113 25.17 6.51 -7.22
C ALA A 113 24.34 6.35 -5.95
N ALA A 114 23.02 6.15 -6.11
CA ALA A 114 22.10 5.84 -5.03
C ALA A 114 21.12 4.75 -5.48
N CYS A 115 20.35 4.21 -4.53
CA CYS A 115 19.27 3.30 -4.79
C CYS A 115 18.07 3.54 -3.87
N LEU A 116 16.91 3.02 -4.26
CA LEU A 116 15.74 3.03 -3.39
C LEU A 116 15.85 1.92 -2.34
N ALA A 117 15.46 2.23 -1.10
CA ALA A 117 15.60 1.34 0.04
C ALA A 117 14.72 0.07 -0.10
N GLN A 118 15.34 -1.09 0.04
CA GLN A 118 14.68 -2.41 0.02
C GLN A 118 14.01 -2.75 1.35
N SER A 119 14.50 -2.16 2.46
CA SER A 119 13.95 -2.29 3.81
C SER A 119 14.56 -1.23 4.72
N PRO A 120 14.00 -0.96 5.90
CA PRO A 120 14.60 -0.10 6.92
C PRO A 120 15.64 -0.84 7.78
N GLN A 121 16.07 -2.05 7.42
CA GLN A 121 16.83 -2.96 8.30
C GLN A 121 18.07 -2.34 8.94
N LEU A 122 18.92 -1.69 8.14
CA LEU A 122 20.17 -1.10 8.67
C LEU A 122 19.89 0.02 9.68
N TYR A 123 18.91 0.86 9.42
CA TYR A 123 18.53 1.95 10.32
C TYR A 123 17.88 1.45 11.62
N LYS A 124 17.07 0.40 11.55
CA LYS A 124 16.52 -0.24 12.75
C LYS A 124 17.64 -0.82 13.61
N GLN A 125 18.61 -1.51 13.02
CA GLN A 125 19.80 -2.01 13.73
C GLN A 125 20.64 -0.88 14.35
N MET A 126 20.83 0.22 13.65
CA MET A 126 21.51 1.40 14.19
C MET A 126 20.76 1.98 15.39
N ALA A 127 19.43 2.02 15.34
CA ALA A 127 18.61 2.49 16.45
C ALA A 127 18.71 1.55 17.67
N ILE A 128 18.67 0.24 17.47
CA ILE A 128 18.91 -0.74 18.55
C ILE A 128 20.31 -0.59 19.15
N ALA A 129 21.33 -0.39 18.31
CA ALA A 129 22.69 -0.14 18.79
C ALA A 129 22.85 1.20 19.54
N ALA A 130 21.91 2.12 19.36
CA ALA A 130 21.82 3.38 20.09
C ALA A 130 20.91 3.31 21.33
N ASP A 131 20.71 2.10 21.87
CA ASP A 131 19.91 1.81 23.08
C ASP A 131 18.39 2.11 22.94
N MET A 132 17.88 2.17 21.70
CA MET A 132 16.44 2.20 21.45
C MET A 132 15.91 0.75 21.41
N GLU A 133 15.54 0.20 22.54
CA GLU A 133 15.23 -1.23 22.71
C GLU A 133 14.15 -1.77 21.78
N ARG A 134 13.21 -0.92 21.32
CA ARG A 134 12.03 -1.31 20.52
C ARG A 134 11.71 -0.25 19.49
N VAL A 135 11.87 -0.58 18.22
CA VAL A 135 11.63 0.33 17.11
C VAL A 135 10.76 -0.31 16.06
N MET A 136 9.98 0.50 15.34
CA MET A 136 9.16 0.06 14.22
C MET A 136 9.17 1.08 13.11
N GLU A 137 8.78 0.67 11.93
CA GLU A 137 8.50 1.57 10.80
C GLU A 137 7.31 1.09 9.99
N VAL A 138 6.47 2.02 9.57
CA VAL A 138 5.42 1.82 8.56
C VAL A 138 5.72 2.76 7.40
N GLY A 139 6.30 2.24 6.33
CA GLY A 139 6.77 3.07 5.23
C GLY A 139 6.94 2.34 3.90
N PRO A 140 7.23 3.07 2.82
CA PRO A 140 7.44 2.49 1.50
C PRO A 140 8.71 1.65 1.45
N VAL A 141 8.64 0.54 0.71
CA VAL A 141 9.71 -0.40 0.44
C VAL A 141 9.76 -0.67 -1.05
N PHE A 142 10.97 -0.77 -1.63
CA PHE A 142 11.21 -0.91 -3.06
C PHE A 142 12.08 -2.12 -3.34
N ARG A 143 11.62 -3.03 -4.19
CA ARG A 143 12.38 -4.21 -4.62
C ARG A 143 12.29 -4.35 -6.12
N ALA A 144 13.40 -4.30 -6.83
CA ALA A 144 13.45 -4.45 -8.28
C ALA A 144 13.36 -5.94 -8.67
N GLU A 145 12.26 -6.58 -8.32
CA GLU A 145 12.00 -7.97 -8.65
C GLU A 145 11.38 -8.09 -10.04
N ASN A 146 12.08 -8.78 -10.93
CA ASN A 146 11.56 -9.07 -12.28
C ASN A 146 10.62 -10.27 -12.24
N SER A 147 9.45 -10.09 -11.65
CA SER A 147 8.44 -11.15 -11.51
C SER A 147 7.04 -10.57 -11.67
N ASN A 148 6.21 -11.23 -12.48
CA ASN A 148 4.82 -10.83 -12.71
C ASN A 148 3.85 -11.73 -11.92
N THR A 149 3.98 -11.75 -10.61
CA THR A 149 3.07 -12.47 -9.72
C THR A 149 2.44 -11.53 -8.71
N ARG A 150 1.30 -11.93 -8.12
CA ARG A 150 0.62 -11.16 -7.08
C ARG A 150 1.43 -11.01 -5.79
N ARG A 151 2.50 -11.80 -5.60
CA ARG A 151 3.35 -11.80 -4.41
C ARG A 151 4.58 -10.91 -4.54
N HIS A 152 4.98 -10.53 -5.74
CA HIS A 152 6.20 -9.78 -6.03
C HIS A 152 5.83 -8.37 -6.48
N LEU A 153 5.73 -7.46 -5.52
CA LEU A 153 5.47 -6.04 -5.78
C LEU A 153 6.80 -5.29 -5.76
N CYS A 154 6.98 -4.39 -6.73
CA CYS A 154 8.16 -3.53 -6.78
C CYS A 154 8.11 -2.39 -5.76
N GLU A 155 6.91 -1.98 -5.36
CA GLU A 155 6.68 -0.97 -4.33
C GLU A 155 5.52 -1.40 -3.44
N PHE A 156 5.74 -1.39 -2.12
CA PHE A 156 4.70 -1.73 -1.15
C PHE A 156 4.95 -1.03 0.19
N THR A 157 3.94 -1.03 1.06
CA THR A 157 4.08 -0.54 2.43
C THR A 157 4.61 -1.65 3.32
N GLY A 158 5.83 -1.51 3.82
CA GLY A 158 6.42 -2.38 4.83
C GLY A 158 5.83 -2.10 6.21
N LEU A 159 5.59 -3.16 6.98
CA LEU A 159 5.26 -3.12 8.39
C LEU A 159 6.41 -3.82 9.11
N ASP A 160 7.35 -3.03 9.58
CA ASP A 160 8.62 -3.50 10.13
C ASP A 160 8.71 -3.24 11.62
N MET A 161 9.29 -4.19 12.36
CA MET A 161 9.66 -3.97 13.75
C MET A 161 11.02 -4.59 14.03
N GLU A 162 11.72 -4.06 15.04
CA GLU A 162 12.97 -4.56 15.56
C GLU A 162 13.00 -4.36 17.05
N MET A 163 13.52 -5.33 17.81
CA MET A 163 13.70 -5.17 19.26
C MET A 163 14.92 -5.92 19.77
N ALA A 164 15.52 -5.38 20.80
CA ALA A 164 16.47 -6.12 21.61
C ALA A 164 15.73 -7.16 22.45
N PHE A 165 16.30 -8.35 22.61
CA PHE A 165 15.82 -9.35 23.55
C PHE A 165 16.87 -9.59 24.63
N ASN A 166 16.43 -9.85 25.86
CA ASN A 166 17.34 -9.99 27.00
C ASN A 166 17.77 -11.43 27.25
N TYR A 167 16.89 -12.38 27.01
CA TYR A 167 17.12 -13.79 27.36
C TYR A 167 16.99 -14.72 26.15
N HIS A 168 15.94 -14.56 25.33
CA HIS A 168 15.67 -15.48 24.25
C HIS A 168 14.92 -14.79 23.10
N TYR A 169 15.26 -15.17 21.85
CA TYR A 169 14.62 -14.61 20.64
C TYR A 169 13.10 -14.80 20.58
N SER A 170 12.53 -15.74 21.35
CA SER A 170 11.07 -15.93 21.44
C SER A 170 10.34 -14.71 22.02
N GLU A 171 11.05 -13.80 22.72
CA GLU A 171 10.47 -12.51 23.17
C GLU A 171 9.93 -11.72 21.98
N VAL A 172 10.62 -11.75 20.84
CA VAL A 172 10.18 -11.08 19.60
C VAL A 172 8.88 -11.70 19.07
N THR A 173 8.76 -13.04 19.15
CA THR A 173 7.55 -13.73 18.69
C THR A 173 6.33 -13.41 19.53
N LEU A 174 6.51 -13.24 20.84
CA LEU A 174 5.42 -12.90 21.77
C LEU A 174 4.95 -11.44 21.62
N THR A 175 5.79 -10.56 21.11
CA THR A 175 5.45 -9.15 20.90
C THR A 175 4.81 -8.89 19.52
N SER A 176 4.98 -9.83 18.57
CA SER A 176 4.37 -9.69 17.25
C SER A 176 2.84 -9.58 17.38
N PRO A 177 2.19 -8.61 16.74
CA PRO A 177 0.74 -8.55 16.71
C PRO A 177 0.18 -9.82 16.06
N PRO A 178 -0.97 -10.31 16.52
CA PRO A 178 -1.61 -11.51 15.99
C PRO A 178 -2.05 -11.35 14.53
#